data_a73277e89d8bff5489e746f96be1cbdf
#
_entry.id   a73277e89d8bff5489e746f96be1cbdf
#
_cell.length_a   1.000
_cell.length_b   1.000
_cell.length_c   1.000
_cell.angle_alpha   90.00
_cell.angle_beta   90.00
_cell.angle_gamma   90.00
#
_symmetry.space_group_name_H-M   'P 1'
#
loop_
_entity.id
_entity.type
_entity.pdbx_description
1 polymer ?
#
loop_
_entity_poly.entity_id
_entity_poly.type
_entity_poly.pdbx_seq_one_letter_code
_entity_poly.pdbx_strand_id
1 'polypeptide(L)'
;MMQKESKIKPEFSTLSKTINILGSELGNVIKQQAGNSKYELVEEIRVNSKKYRSSKNSKFLNLIYERLKTLDENEVLILTKSFTLFFYLSNISEQVFREKFEYEIDKNDLDKNKESLTFSPCLLYTSPSPRDDQTSRMPSSA
;
A
#
# COMPACT_ATOMS: atom_id res chain seq x y z
N MET A 1 31.90 12.51 -10.15
CA MET A 1 30.52 12.42 -10.61
C MET A 1 29.93 11.00 -10.41
N MET A 2 30.22 10.32 -9.29
CA MET A 2 29.74 8.94 -9.04
C MET A 2 29.60 8.65 -7.53
N GLN A 3 28.67 9.32 -6.83
CA GLN A 3 28.39 8.99 -5.42
C GLN A 3 26.93 9.20 -5.00
N LYS A 4 25.98 9.26 -5.96
CA LYS A 4 24.56 9.48 -5.61
C LYS A 4 23.68 8.23 -5.66
N GLU A 5 24.18 7.10 -6.13
CA GLU A 5 23.34 5.88 -6.30
C GLU A 5 23.34 4.91 -5.12
N SER A 6 24.27 5.02 -4.16
CA SER A 6 24.39 4.04 -3.08
C SER A 6 23.49 4.29 -1.86
N LYS A 7 22.88 5.49 -1.73
CA LYS A 7 22.03 5.83 -0.57
C LYS A 7 20.56 5.43 -0.72
N ILE A 8 20.09 5.16 -1.93
CA ILE A 8 18.66 4.83 -2.19
C ILE A 8 18.33 3.36 -1.86
N LYS A 9 19.29 2.44 -2.01
CA LYS A 9 19.07 1.00 -1.81
C LYS A 9 18.71 0.54 -0.39
N PRO A 10 19.31 1.07 0.70
CA PRO A 10 18.95 0.61 2.06
C PRO A 10 17.54 0.97 2.49
N GLU A 11 16.96 2.02 1.95
CA GLU A 11 15.63 2.51 2.34
C GLU A 11 14.49 1.67 1.76
N PHE A 12 14.57 1.27 0.49
CA PHE A 12 13.61 0.33 -0.10
C PHE A 12 13.62 -1.03 0.58
N SER A 13 14.76 -1.46 1.11
CA SER A 13 14.84 -2.69 1.89
C SER A 13 14.06 -2.57 3.21
N THR A 14 14.02 -1.41 3.83
CA THR A 14 13.25 -1.14 5.05
C THR A 14 11.75 -1.17 4.79
N LEU A 15 11.27 -0.53 3.72
CA LEU A 15 9.86 -0.61 3.30
C LEU A 15 9.44 -2.05 3.03
N SER A 16 10.24 -2.79 2.27
CA SER A 16 9.97 -4.20 1.97
C SER A 16 9.90 -5.07 3.24
N LYS A 17 10.78 -4.85 4.22
CA LYS A 17 10.73 -5.53 5.51
C LYS A 17 9.46 -5.20 6.28
N THR A 18 9.07 -3.92 6.33
CA THR A 18 7.84 -3.48 6.99
C THR A 18 6.61 -4.14 6.38
N ILE A 19 6.49 -4.14 5.05
CA ILE A 19 5.37 -4.80 4.34
C ILE A 19 5.36 -6.31 4.62
N ASN A 20 6.52 -6.96 4.66
CA ASN A 20 6.61 -8.38 4.97
C ASN A 20 6.17 -8.71 6.41
N ILE A 21 6.54 -7.87 7.39
CA ILE A 21 6.11 -8.03 8.79
C ILE A 21 4.59 -7.88 8.87
N LEU A 22 4.03 -6.83 8.30
CA LEU A 22 2.57 -6.59 8.31
C LEU A 22 1.81 -7.71 7.59
N GLY A 23 2.33 -8.20 6.48
CA GLY A 23 1.75 -9.34 5.78
C GLY A 23 1.76 -10.63 6.61
N SER A 24 2.83 -10.86 7.36
CA SER A 24 2.94 -12.00 8.29
C SER A 24 1.93 -11.89 9.44
N GLU A 25 1.80 -10.71 10.05
CA GLU A 25 0.82 -10.45 11.10
C GLU A 25 -0.62 -10.59 10.60
N LEU A 26 -0.92 -10.07 9.40
CA LEU A 26 -2.22 -10.29 8.76
C LEU A 26 -2.50 -11.78 8.57
N GLY A 27 -1.50 -12.57 8.16
CA GLY A 27 -1.60 -14.03 8.05
C GLY A 27 -1.94 -14.69 9.38
N ASN A 28 -1.33 -14.25 10.49
CA ASN A 28 -1.64 -14.74 11.83
C ASN A 28 -3.09 -14.40 12.23
N VAL A 29 -3.56 -13.19 11.94
CA VAL A 29 -4.95 -12.78 12.20
C VAL A 29 -5.93 -13.62 11.39
N ILE A 30 -5.66 -13.91 10.12
CA ILE A 30 -6.51 -14.77 9.29
C ILE A 30 -6.59 -16.17 9.89
N LYS A 31 -5.48 -16.76 10.34
CA LYS A 31 -5.47 -18.06 11.02
C LYS A 31 -6.32 -18.08 12.27
N GLN A 32 -6.22 -17.04 13.10
CA GLN A 32 -6.95 -16.95 14.35
C GLN A 32 -8.46 -16.72 14.13
N GLN A 33 -8.83 -15.89 13.17
CA GLN A 33 -10.22 -15.50 12.95
C GLN A 33 -11.00 -16.42 12.02
N ALA A 34 -10.35 -16.93 10.98
CA ALA A 34 -10.99 -17.71 9.93
C ALA A 34 -10.54 -19.18 9.88
N GLY A 35 -9.52 -19.53 10.64
CA GLY A 35 -8.96 -20.89 10.69
C GLY A 35 -7.86 -21.14 9.67
N ASN A 36 -7.12 -22.24 9.88
CA ASN A 36 -5.95 -22.58 9.07
C ASN A 36 -6.30 -22.85 7.61
N SER A 37 -7.44 -23.52 7.34
CA SER A 37 -7.88 -23.84 5.98
C SER A 37 -8.07 -22.57 5.11
N LYS A 38 -8.66 -21.51 5.68
CA LYS A 38 -8.86 -20.24 4.98
C LYS A 38 -7.55 -19.47 4.77
N TYR A 39 -6.64 -19.57 5.73
CA TYR A 39 -5.28 -19.05 5.56
C TYR A 39 -4.53 -19.75 4.41
N GLU A 40 -4.60 -21.07 4.34
CA GLU A 40 -3.98 -21.87 3.26
C GLU A 40 -4.53 -21.48 1.89
N LEU A 41 -5.84 -21.23 1.78
CA LEU A 41 -6.47 -20.72 0.56
C LEU A 41 -5.87 -19.37 0.14
N VAL A 42 -5.77 -18.42 1.06
CA VAL A 42 -5.19 -17.09 0.78
C VAL A 42 -3.74 -17.23 0.32
N GLU A 43 -2.94 -18.07 0.99
CA GLU A 43 -1.55 -18.32 0.64
C GLU A 43 -1.39 -19.03 -0.70
N GLU A 44 -2.24 -19.99 -1.04
CA GLU A 44 -2.25 -20.67 -2.32
C GLU A 44 -2.43 -19.67 -3.48
N ILE A 45 -3.44 -18.80 -3.38
CA ILE A 45 -3.72 -17.77 -4.39
C ILE A 45 -2.56 -16.78 -4.48
N ARG A 46 -2.03 -16.32 -3.32
CA ARG A 46 -0.90 -15.38 -3.26
C ARG A 46 0.35 -15.96 -3.91
N VAL A 47 0.70 -17.19 -3.59
CA VAL A 47 1.91 -17.86 -4.12
C VAL A 47 1.80 -18.09 -5.63
N ASN A 48 0.65 -18.57 -6.12
CA ASN A 48 0.43 -18.77 -7.54
C ASN A 48 0.42 -17.44 -8.32
N SER A 49 -0.14 -16.37 -7.75
CA SER A 49 -0.09 -15.03 -8.33
C SER A 49 1.35 -14.50 -8.44
N LYS A 50 2.17 -14.72 -7.40
CA LYS A 50 3.58 -14.36 -7.41
C LYS A 50 4.37 -15.14 -8.46
N LYS A 51 4.14 -16.45 -8.56
CA LYS A 51 4.76 -17.32 -9.58
C LYS A 51 4.35 -16.90 -10.98
N TYR A 52 3.08 -16.57 -11.21
CA TYR A 52 2.62 -16.06 -12.50
C TYR A 52 3.32 -14.75 -12.87
N ARG A 53 3.42 -13.80 -11.93
CA ARG A 53 4.09 -12.52 -12.18
C ARG A 53 5.57 -12.69 -12.58
N SER A 54 6.29 -13.60 -11.93
CA SER A 54 7.72 -13.82 -12.19
C SER A 54 7.99 -14.62 -13.45
N SER A 55 7.19 -15.66 -13.72
CA SER A 55 7.44 -16.59 -14.85
C SER A 55 6.63 -16.29 -16.10
N LYS A 56 5.53 -15.48 -15.98
CA LYS A 56 4.52 -15.24 -17.02
C LYS A 56 3.90 -16.53 -17.58
N ASN A 57 4.01 -17.64 -16.86
CA ASN A 57 3.48 -18.93 -17.28
C ASN A 57 1.99 -19.02 -16.95
N SER A 58 1.16 -19.16 -17.98
CA SER A 58 -0.30 -19.26 -17.89
C SER A 58 -0.80 -20.43 -17.02
N LYS A 59 0.03 -21.45 -16.79
CA LYS A 59 -0.29 -22.57 -15.90
C LYS A 59 -0.72 -22.08 -14.51
N PHE A 60 0.01 -21.11 -13.93
CA PHE A 60 -0.32 -20.57 -12.61
C PHE A 60 -1.61 -19.77 -12.61
N LEU A 61 -1.89 -19.06 -13.70
CA LEU A 61 -3.15 -18.34 -13.87
C LEU A 61 -4.34 -19.32 -13.94
N ASN A 62 -4.19 -20.41 -14.69
CA ASN A 62 -5.22 -21.45 -14.78
C ASN A 62 -5.48 -22.12 -13.43
N LEU A 63 -4.43 -22.38 -12.62
CA LEU A 63 -4.59 -22.92 -11.26
C LEU A 63 -5.40 -21.97 -10.38
N ILE A 64 -5.12 -20.67 -10.43
CA ILE A 64 -5.89 -19.66 -9.70
C ILE A 64 -7.36 -19.67 -10.16
N TYR A 65 -7.59 -19.67 -11.47
CA TYR A 65 -8.94 -19.63 -12.04
C TYR A 65 -9.77 -20.85 -11.64
N GLU A 66 -9.21 -22.06 -11.76
CA GLU A 66 -9.90 -23.28 -11.34
C GLU A 66 -10.17 -23.29 -9.83
N ARG A 67 -9.23 -22.80 -9.02
CA ARG A 67 -9.44 -22.70 -7.57
C ARG A 67 -10.56 -21.71 -7.21
N LEU A 68 -10.60 -20.55 -7.88
CA LEU A 68 -11.63 -19.54 -7.64
C LEU A 68 -13.05 -20.02 -7.97
N LYS A 69 -13.20 -20.87 -8.99
CA LYS A 69 -14.52 -21.46 -9.34
C LYS A 69 -15.10 -22.36 -8.26
N THR A 70 -14.27 -22.95 -7.42
CA THR A 70 -14.67 -23.91 -6.39
C THR A 70 -14.95 -23.29 -5.03
N LEU A 71 -14.80 -21.96 -4.89
CA LEU A 71 -14.97 -21.25 -3.63
C LEU A 71 -16.43 -21.07 -3.27
N ASP A 72 -16.74 -21.23 -1.99
CA ASP A 72 -18.02 -20.83 -1.42
C ASP A 72 -18.04 -19.31 -1.13
N GLU A 73 -19.22 -18.77 -0.81
CA GLU A 73 -19.39 -17.32 -0.54
C GLU A 73 -18.52 -16.83 0.62
N ASN A 74 -18.35 -17.64 1.67
CA ASN A 74 -17.54 -17.29 2.82
C ASN A 74 -16.05 -17.29 2.47
N GLU A 75 -15.60 -18.24 1.66
CA GLU A 75 -14.23 -18.28 1.14
C GLU A 75 -13.91 -17.07 0.27
N VAL A 76 -14.83 -16.70 -0.62
CA VAL A 76 -14.71 -15.49 -1.45
C VAL A 76 -14.62 -14.24 -0.58
N LEU A 77 -15.47 -14.13 0.45
CA LEU A 77 -15.47 -12.99 1.35
C LEU A 77 -14.14 -12.88 2.11
N ILE A 78 -13.64 -13.98 2.67
CA ILE A 78 -12.37 -14.00 3.41
C ILE A 78 -11.20 -13.68 2.49
N LEU A 79 -11.17 -14.28 1.30
CA LEU A 79 -10.13 -14.02 0.30
C LEU A 79 -10.09 -12.53 -0.09
N THR A 80 -11.25 -11.96 -0.41
CA THR A 80 -11.38 -10.54 -0.80
C THR A 80 -10.95 -9.61 0.33
N LYS A 81 -11.42 -9.84 1.56
CA LYS A 81 -11.02 -9.06 2.74
C LYS A 81 -9.51 -9.14 2.99
N SER A 82 -8.93 -10.33 2.88
CA SER A 82 -7.50 -10.55 3.12
C SER A 82 -6.63 -9.76 2.14
N PHE A 83 -6.94 -9.80 0.85
CA PHE A 83 -6.20 -9.02 -0.15
C PHE A 83 -6.46 -7.51 -0.02
N THR A 84 -7.68 -7.09 0.26
CA THR A 84 -8.02 -5.68 0.48
C THR A 84 -7.23 -5.12 1.66
N LEU A 85 -7.19 -5.83 2.80
CA LEU A 85 -6.42 -5.42 3.96
C LEU A 85 -4.91 -5.39 3.68
N PHE A 86 -4.39 -6.38 2.96
CA PHE A 86 -2.98 -6.40 2.59
C PHE A 86 -2.59 -5.20 1.72
N PHE A 87 -3.40 -4.86 0.71
CA PHE A 87 -3.16 -3.68 -0.13
C PHE A 87 -3.28 -2.37 0.66
N TYR A 88 -4.25 -2.30 1.57
CA TYR A 88 -4.40 -1.14 2.45
C TYR A 88 -3.17 -0.93 3.34
N LEU A 89 -2.69 -1.99 4.00
CA LEU A 89 -1.49 -1.95 4.83
C LEU A 89 -0.24 -1.60 4.01
N SER A 90 -0.13 -2.13 2.80
CA SER A 90 0.99 -1.82 1.89
C SER A 90 0.99 -0.36 1.47
N ASN A 91 -0.18 0.20 1.12
CA ASN A 91 -0.32 1.61 0.74
C ASN A 91 0.00 2.56 1.89
N ILE A 92 -0.48 2.26 3.11
CA ILE A 92 -0.13 3.05 4.31
C ILE A 92 1.38 2.98 4.57
N SER A 93 1.98 1.80 4.48
CA SER A 93 3.42 1.63 4.70
C SER A 93 4.23 2.44 3.69
N GLU A 94 3.82 2.46 2.43
CA GLU A 94 4.46 3.25 1.40
C GLU A 94 4.29 4.75 1.65
N GLN A 95 3.12 5.19 2.06
CA GLN A 95 2.85 6.60 2.39
C GLN A 95 3.72 7.08 3.55
N VAL A 96 3.74 6.34 4.66
CA VAL A 96 4.57 6.67 5.83
C VAL A 96 6.06 6.68 5.47
N PHE A 97 6.49 5.72 4.66
CA PHE A 97 7.88 5.67 4.18
C PHE A 97 8.24 6.88 3.34
N ARG A 98 7.35 7.32 2.46
CA ARG A 98 7.54 8.50 1.58
C ARG A 98 7.59 9.79 2.39
N GLU A 99 6.67 9.97 3.33
CA GLU A 99 6.64 11.15 4.22
C GLU A 99 7.92 11.26 5.06
N LYS A 100 8.38 10.13 5.60
CA LYS A 100 9.64 10.08 6.35
C LYS A 100 10.85 10.44 5.48
N PHE A 101 10.88 9.96 4.24
CA PHE A 101 11.96 10.22 3.30
C PHE A 101 12.00 11.69 2.88
N GLU A 102 10.84 12.30 2.57
CA GLU A 102 10.72 13.72 2.26
C GLU A 102 11.19 14.57 3.44
N TYR A 103 10.79 14.23 4.66
CA TYR A 103 11.24 14.93 5.88
C TYR A 103 12.76 14.85 6.08
N GLU A 104 13.38 13.71 5.81
CA GLU A 104 14.85 13.56 5.91
C GLU A 104 15.59 14.35 4.84
N ILE A 105 15.05 14.48 3.62
CA ILE A 105 15.61 15.32 2.55
C ILE A 105 15.54 16.78 2.94
N ASP A 106 14.39 17.27 3.37
CA ASP A 106 14.19 18.66 3.78
C ASP A 106 15.11 19.04 4.93
N LYS A 107 15.30 18.15 5.90
CA LYS A 107 16.22 18.37 7.03
C LYS A 107 17.67 18.47 6.57
N ASN A 108 18.10 17.65 5.62
CA ASN A 108 19.45 17.70 5.08
C ASN A 108 19.71 18.94 4.21
N ASP A 109 18.68 19.47 3.56
CA ASP A 109 18.77 20.69 2.75
C ASP A 109 18.69 21.95 3.62
N LEU A 110 17.96 21.92 4.74
CA LEU A 110 17.92 22.99 5.74
C LEU A 110 19.26 23.15 6.47
N ASP A 111 19.98 22.06 6.76
CA ASP A 111 21.33 22.14 7.35
C ASP A 111 22.38 22.71 6.36
N LYS A 112 22.11 22.69 5.07
CA LYS A 112 22.97 23.28 4.02
C LYS A 112 22.64 24.74 3.71
N ASN A 113 21.41 25.17 3.92
CA ASN A 113 20.94 26.53 3.65
C ASN A 113 20.32 27.14 4.91
N LYS A 114 21.15 27.71 5.77
CA LYS A 114 20.68 28.46 6.95
C LYS A 114 19.98 29.80 6.61
N GLU A 115 19.66 30.04 5.36
CA GLU A 115 18.96 31.27 4.91
C GLU A 115 17.91 30.93 3.86
N SER A 116 16.79 30.33 4.19
CA SER A 116 15.53 30.60 3.49
C SER A 116 14.33 29.86 4.10
N LEU A 117 13.42 30.66 4.62
CA LEU A 117 11.97 30.49 4.65
C LEU A 117 11.40 29.12 5.05
N THR A 118 10.97 29.08 6.29
CA THR A 118 10.04 28.11 6.88
C THR A 118 8.79 27.92 5.98
N PHE A 119 8.80 26.93 5.11
CA PHE A 119 7.59 26.42 4.51
C PHE A 119 7.02 25.35 5.42
N SER A 120 5.93 25.66 6.12
CA SER A 120 5.27 24.70 7.01
C SER A 120 4.47 23.70 6.17
N PRO A 121 4.71 22.36 6.33
CA PRO A 121 3.93 21.32 5.63
C PRO A 121 2.43 21.37 5.93
N CYS A 122 2.03 22.01 7.02
CA CYS A 122 0.62 22.16 7.41
C CYS A 122 -0.20 23.02 6.45
N LEU A 123 0.41 23.85 5.59
CA LEU A 123 -0.31 24.70 4.63
C LEU A 123 -0.79 23.94 3.39
N LEU A 124 -0.24 22.77 3.07
CA LEU A 124 -0.69 21.94 1.94
C LEU A 124 -2.00 21.19 2.25
N TYR A 125 -2.34 20.97 3.53
CA TYR A 125 -3.57 20.28 3.95
C TYR A 125 -4.76 21.22 4.17
N THR A 126 -4.58 22.54 4.16
CA THR A 126 -5.63 23.53 4.39
C THR A 126 -6.10 24.24 3.13
N SER A 127 -5.62 23.82 1.95
CA SER A 127 -6.16 24.32 0.70
C SER A 127 -7.55 23.71 0.48
N PRO A 128 -8.63 24.52 0.42
CA PRO A 128 -9.97 23.99 0.14
C PRO A 128 -9.95 23.29 -1.22
N SER A 129 -10.45 22.05 -1.22
CA SER A 129 -10.63 21.29 -2.45
C SER A 129 -11.49 22.08 -3.44
N PRO A 130 -11.15 22.15 -4.74
CA PRO A 130 -11.98 22.81 -5.76
C PRO A 130 -13.40 22.21 -5.87
N ARG A 131 -13.70 21.14 -5.14
CA ARG A 131 -15.02 20.49 -5.12
C ARG A 131 -16.04 21.16 -4.19
N ASP A 132 -15.61 21.97 -3.24
CA ASP A 132 -16.54 22.55 -2.24
C ASP A 132 -17.20 23.85 -2.73
N ASP A 133 -16.81 24.35 -3.89
CA ASP A 133 -17.30 25.64 -4.43
C ASP A 133 -18.54 25.51 -5.35
N GLN A 134 -19.09 24.31 -5.54
CA GLN A 134 -20.23 24.10 -6.45
C GLN A 134 -21.60 23.97 -5.78
N THR A 135 -21.71 24.08 -4.45
CA THR A 135 -23.00 23.89 -3.76
C THR A 135 -23.73 25.19 -3.34
N SER A 136 -23.25 26.37 -3.69
CA SER A 136 -23.90 27.63 -3.29
C SER A 136 -24.39 28.49 -4.46
N ARG A 137 -24.94 27.89 -5.52
CA ARG A 137 -25.74 28.61 -6.51
C ARG A 137 -27.06 27.90 -6.73
N MET A 138 -28.01 28.08 -5.79
CA MET A 138 -29.42 27.97 -6.11
C MET A 138 -29.89 29.31 -6.72
N PRO A 139 -30.47 29.31 -7.91
CA PRO A 139 -31.11 30.50 -8.41
C PRO A 139 -32.36 30.77 -7.58
N SER A 140 -32.43 31.97 -7.00
CA SER A 140 -33.63 32.51 -6.43
C SER A 140 -34.62 32.76 -7.59
N SER A 141 -35.66 31.96 -7.69
CA SER A 141 -36.78 32.23 -8.56
C SER A 141 -37.75 33.20 -7.87
N ALA A 142 -37.84 34.37 -8.44
CA ALA A 142 -38.94 35.29 -8.20
C ALA A 142 -40.21 34.73 -8.84
#